data_9c0488f2c2c38bc89adde39441be6074
#
_entry.id   9c0488f2c2c38bc89adde39441be6074
#
_cell.length_a   1.000
_cell.length_b   1.000
_cell.length_c   1.000
_cell.angle_alpha   90.00
_cell.angle_beta   90.00
_cell.angle_gamma   90.00
#
_symmetry.space_group_name_H-M   'P 1'
#
loop_
_entity.id
_entity.type
_entity.pdbx_description
1 polymer ?
#
loop_
_entity_poly.entity_id
_entity_poly.type
_entity_poly.pdbx_seq_one_letter_code
_entity_poly.pdbx_strand_id
1 'polypeptide(L)'
;MNHYQVFGEGVTANHVLLNEYQPGQGIMPHLDGPMFYPTISTISLGSTTLLNFYSEAGEGEGESLQFADRLVTSLFVQPRSLLVLKDDMYDKYLHGIEEIEEDVISDKICNLHDPSVIGQAFPRSTRISLTIRHVPKTTKMKFKFGK
;
A
#
# COMPACT_ATOMS: atom_id res chain seq x y z
N MET A 1 -15.29 -8.19 4.97
CA MET A 1 -14.17 -8.81 4.24
C MET A 1 -14.42 -10.27 3.92
N ASN A 2 -14.87 -11.07 4.87
CA ASN A 2 -15.15 -12.50 4.60
C ASN A 2 -16.23 -12.72 3.52
N HIS A 3 -17.21 -11.82 3.42
CA HIS A 3 -18.28 -11.92 2.40
C HIS A 3 -17.76 -11.78 0.96
N TYR A 4 -16.70 -11.00 0.74
CA TYR A 4 -16.09 -10.80 -0.58
C TYR A 4 -14.91 -11.76 -0.86
N GLN A 5 -14.64 -12.70 0.04
CA GLN A 5 -13.53 -13.68 -0.08
C GLN A 5 -12.18 -13.06 -0.44
N VAL A 6 -11.90 -11.88 0.11
CA VAL A 6 -10.67 -11.11 -0.19
C VAL A 6 -9.40 -11.94 -0.01
N PHE A 7 -9.37 -12.80 1.02
CA PHE A 7 -8.23 -13.66 1.35
C PHE A 7 -8.36 -15.11 0.84
N GLY A 8 -9.36 -15.41 0.01
CA GLY A 8 -9.63 -16.76 -0.44
C GLY A 8 -10.40 -17.62 0.58
N GLU A 9 -10.78 -18.83 0.15
CA GLU A 9 -11.60 -19.72 0.96
C GLU A 9 -10.83 -20.22 2.19
N GLY A 10 -11.48 -20.17 3.36
CA GLY A 10 -10.90 -20.64 4.61
C GLY A 10 -9.83 -19.74 5.24
N VAL A 11 -9.42 -18.65 4.58
CA VAL A 11 -8.42 -17.71 5.11
C VAL A 11 -9.12 -16.53 5.75
N THR A 12 -8.81 -16.29 7.03
CA THR A 12 -9.38 -15.17 7.81
C THR A 12 -8.27 -14.21 8.22
N ALA A 13 -8.47 -12.91 8.01
CA ALA A 13 -7.56 -11.89 8.51
C ALA A 13 -7.39 -11.99 10.02
N ASN A 14 -6.15 -11.92 10.50
CA ASN A 14 -5.80 -12.03 11.93
C ASN A 14 -4.77 -10.98 12.37
N HIS A 15 -4.39 -10.07 11.48
CA HIS A 15 -3.45 -9.00 11.74
C HIS A 15 -3.92 -7.70 11.10
N VAL A 16 -3.86 -6.61 11.85
CA VAL A 16 -4.13 -5.26 11.36
C VAL A 16 -2.98 -4.35 11.81
N LEU A 17 -2.35 -3.67 10.85
CA LEU A 17 -1.40 -2.60 11.08
C LEU A 17 -2.11 -1.27 10.83
N LEU A 18 -2.08 -0.38 11.82
CA LEU A 18 -2.59 0.98 11.71
C LEU A 18 -1.39 1.93 11.51
N ASN A 19 -1.41 2.69 10.44
CA ASN A 19 -0.44 3.76 10.18
C ASN A 19 -1.18 5.10 10.07
N GLU A 20 -0.58 6.14 10.63
CA GLU A 20 -0.96 7.54 10.46
C GLU A 20 0.12 8.25 9.66
N TYR A 21 -0.29 9.04 8.68
CA TYR A 21 0.59 9.87 7.86
C TYR A 21 0.09 11.32 7.92
N GLN A 22 0.97 12.22 8.36
CA GLN A 22 0.77 13.66 8.25
C GLN A 22 1.21 14.15 6.86
N PRO A 23 0.80 15.36 6.41
CA PRO A 23 1.38 15.98 5.21
C PRO A 23 2.91 15.94 5.26
N GLY A 24 3.56 15.66 4.15
CA GLY A 24 5.01 15.48 4.06
C GLY A 24 5.55 14.14 4.54
N GLN A 25 4.72 13.26 5.09
CA GLN A 25 5.13 11.90 5.47
C GLN A 25 4.80 10.89 4.37
N GLY A 26 5.65 9.88 4.25
CA GLY A 26 5.52 8.80 3.29
C GLY A 26 6.02 7.47 3.82
N ILE A 27 6.20 6.53 2.92
CA ILE A 27 6.86 5.25 3.18
C ILE A 27 7.67 4.86 1.94
N MET A 28 8.93 4.51 2.16
CA MET A 28 9.81 4.07 1.07
C MET A 28 9.24 2.86 0.32
N PRO A 29 9.52 2.74 -0.98
CA PRO A 29 9.10 1.58 -1.76
C PRO A 29 9.60 0.26 -1.16
N HIS A 30 8.67 -0.67 -0.91
CA HIS A 30 8.93 -1.96 -0.26
C HIS A 30 7.94 -3.03 -0.73
N LEU A 31 8.28 -4.29 -0.48
CA LEU A 31 7.36 -5.43 -0.48
C LEU A 31 6.90 -5.71 0.95
N ASP A 32 5.70 -6.22 1.14
CA ASP A 32 5.18 -6.58 2.48
C ASP A 32 5.89 -7.79 3.10
N GLY A 33 6.56 -8.58 2.28
CA GLY A 33 7.39 -9.71 2.70
C GLY A 33 6.65 -11.04 2.84
N PRO A 34 7.40 -12.16 2.88
CA PRO A 34 6.88 -13.52 2.72
C PRO A 34 6.20 -14.11 3.97
N MET A 35 6.16 -13.37 5.07
CA MET A 35 5.55 -13.86 6.32
C MET A 35 4.01 -13.78 6.31
N PHE A 36 3.42 -13.08 5.35
CA PHE A 36 1.99 -12.91 5.22
C PHE A 36 1.42 -13.84 4.15
N TYR A 37 0.14 -14.14 4.23
CA TYR A 37 -0.60 -14.70 3.10
C TYR A 37 -0.54 -13.72 1.92
N PRO A 38 -0.31 -14.19 0.66
CA PRO A 38 -0.01 -13.31 -0.47
C PRO A 38 -1.23 -12.52 -0.96
N THR A 39 -1.89 -11.88 -0.03
CA THR A 39 -2.98 -10.92 -0.26
C THR A 39 -3.03 -9.96 0.91
N ILE A 40 -3.01 -8.68 0.61
CA ILE A 40 -3.12 -7.62 1.60
C ILE A 40 -4.27 -6.71 1.21
N SER A 41 -5.04 -6.29 2.19
CA SER A 41 -6.07 -5.28 1.97
C SER A 41 -5.84 -4.06 2.85
N THR A 42 -5.99 -2.87 2.27
CA THR A 42 -5.81 -1.60 2.98
C THR A 42 -7.06 -0.76 2.87
N ILE A 43 -7.59 -0.35 4.02
CA ILE A 43 -8.64 0.67 4.10
C ILE A 43 -7.98 2.01 4.35
N SER A 44 -8.28 3.00 3.51
CA SER A 44 -7.79 4.37 3.63
C SER A 44 -8.87 5.29 4.19
N LEU A 45 -8.49 6.13 5.15
CA LEU A 45 -9.35 7.11 5.81
C LEU A 45 -8.64 8.47 5.86
N GLY A 46 -9.40 9.54 6.01
CA GLY A 46 -8.87 10.91 6.12
C GLY A 46 -8.50 11.49 4.76
N SER A 47 -7.23 11.67 4.46
CA SER A 47 -6.75 12.27 3.23
C SER A 47 -6.67 11.31 2.05
N THR A 48 -6.65 11.87 0.83
CA THR A 48 -6.15 11.23 -0.39
C THR A 48 -4.64 11.03 -0.33
N THR A 49 -4.10 10.16 -1.16
CA THR A 49 -2.66 10.02 -1.44
C THR A 49 -2.43 9.31 -2.76
N LEU A 50 -1.27 9.50 -3.39
CA LEU A 50 -0.78 8.62 -4.43
C LEU A 50 -0.02 7.45 -3.81
N LEU A 51 -0.41 6.24 -4.17
CA LEU A 51 0.34 5.02 -3.91
C LEU A 51 1.05 4.62 -5.20
N ASN A 52 2.35 4.69 -5.18
CA ASN A 52 3.21 4.45 -6.33
C ASN A 52 3.69 3.01 -6.36
N PHE A 53 3.75 2.41 -7.56
CA PHE A 53 4.27 1.06 -7.78
C PHE A 53 5.51 1.12 -8.66
N TYR A 54 6.55 0.39 -8.25
CA TYR A 54 7.86 0.41 -8.87
C TYR A 54 8.29 -1.00 -9.25
N SER A 55 8.99 -1.16 -10.38
CA SER A 55 9.69 -2.41 -10.67
C SER A 55 10.86 -2.62 -9.70
N GLU A 56 11.22 -3.88 -9.45
CA GLU A 56 12.50 -4.20 -8.82
C GLU A 56 13.65 -3.77 -9.74
N ALA A 57 14.83 -3.51 -9.17
CA ALA A 57 16.03 -3.27 -9.96
C ALA A 57 16.41 -4.57 -10.70
N GLY A 58 16.65 -4.47 -12.01
CA GLY A 58 17.14 -5.61 -12.80
C GLY A 58 18.54 -6.05 -12.36
N GLU A 59 18.85 -7.34 -12.51
CA GLU A 59 20.22 -7.83 -12.33
C GLU A 59 21.15 -7.13 -13.33
N GLY A 60 22.14 -6.36 -12.84
CA GLY A 60 23.12 -5.65 -13.66
C GLY A 60 22.77 -4.16 -13.93
N GLU A 61 21.62 -3.68 -13.55
CA GLU A 61 21.35 -2.25 -13.44
C GLU A 61 22.03 -1.75 -12.16
N GLY A 62 23.14 -1.01 -12.34
CA GLY A 62 23.88 -0.45 -11.20
C GLY A 62 22.99 0.39 -10.29
N GLU A 63 23.44 0.63 -9.06
CA GLU A 63 22.76 1.42 -7.99
C GLU A 63 22.36 2.85 -8.40
N SER A 64 22.55 3.24 -9.68
CA SER A 64 22.32 4.60 -10.18
C SER A 64 20.88 4.90 -10.62
N LEU A 65 20.01 3.90 -10.83
CA LEU A 65 18.61 4.16 -11.18
C LEU A 65 17.82 4.59 -9.94
N GLN A 66 17.36 5.83 -9.96
CA GLN A 66 16.47 6.35 -8.92
C GLN A 66 15.11 5.65 -8.98
N PHE A 67 14.38 5.61 -7.88
CA PHE A 67 13.02 5.05 -7.85
C PHE A 67 12.10 5.69 -8.90
N ALA A 68 12.27 6.99 -9.19
CA ALA A 68 11.50 7.69 -10.20
C ALA A 68 11.58 7.03 -11.59
N ASP A 69 12.74 6.47 -11.95
CA ASP A 69 12.97 5.82 -13.25
C ASP A 69 12.29 4.45 -13.35
N ARG A 70 11.96 3.86 -12.21
CA ARG A 70 11.31 2.54 -12.08
C ARG A 70 9.81 2.62 -11.81
N LEU A 71 9.23 3.82 -11.81
CA LEU A 71 7.81 4.02 -11.58
C LEU A 71 6.99 3.39 -12.73
N VAL A 72 6.22 2.38 -12.40
CA VAL A 72 5.34 1.65 -13.34
C VAL A 72 3.98 2.33 -13.44
N THR A 73 3.36 2.59 -12.30
CA THR A 73 2.03 3.21 -12.23
C THR A 73 1.77 3.78 -10.83
N SER A 74 0.75 4.62 -10.73
CA SER A 74 0.26 5.12 -9.45
C SER A 74 -1.23 4.84 -9.29
N LEU A 75 -1.69 4.72 -8.04
CA LEU A 75 -3.10 4.72 -7.68
C LEU A 75 -3.43 5.98 -6.90
N PHE A 76 -4.47 6.68 -7.32
CA PHE A 76 -5.06 7.75 -6.54
C PHE A 76 -6.01 7.15 -5.49
N VAL A 77 -5.51 7.03 -4.26
CA VAL A 77 -6.21 6.40 -3.14
C VAL A 77 -7.04 7.45 -2.42
N GLN A 78 -8.34 7.29 -2.47
CA GLN A 78 -9.30 8.19 -1.82
C GLN A 78 -9.70 7.70 -0.42
N PRO A 79 -10.18 8.59 0.47
CA PRO A 79 -10.78 8.20 1.74
C PRO A 79 -11.95 7.23 1.56
N ARG A 80 -12.08 6.27 2.47
CA ARG A 80 -13.11 5.22 2.47
C ARG A 80 -13.00 4.24 1.30
N SER A 81 -11.80 4.14 0.71
CA SER A 81 -11.47 3.13 -0.29
C SER A 81 -10.92 1.87 0.35
N LEU A 82 -11.13 0.75 -0.32
CA LEU A 82 -10.51 -0.54 -0.05
C LEU A 82 -9.60 -0.90 -1.23
N LEU A 83 -8.31 -1.02 -0.96
CA LEU A 83 -7.33 -1.54 -1.90
C LEU A 83 -7.02 -2.99 -1.55
N VAL A 84 -6.92 -3.85 -2.55
CA VAL A 84 -6.46 -5.24 -2.40
C VAL A 84 -5.24 -5.44 -3.30
N LEU A 85 -4.11 -5.80 -2.70
CA LEU A 85 -2.87 -6.20 -3.39
C LEU A 85 -2.73 -7.71 -3.33
N LYS A 86 -2.54 -8.34 -4.48
CA LYS A 86 -2.36 -9.79 -4.64
C LYS A 86 -1.62 -10.09 -5.93
N ASP A 87 -1.25 -11.34 -6.13
CA ASP A 87 -0.57 -11.81 -7.34
C ASP A 87 0.71 -10.99 -7.59
N ASP A 88 1.02 -10.64 -8.82
CA ASP A 88 2.21 -9.88 -9.20
C ASP A 88 2.36 -8.54 -8.44
N MET A 89 1.25 -7.88 -8.11
CA MET A 89 1.29 -6.63 -7.35
C MET A 89 1.72 -6.82 -5.89
N TYR A 90 1.61 -8.05 -5.36
CA TYR A 90 2.13 -8.42 -4.05
C TYR A 90 3.58 -8.90 -4.12
N ASP A 91 3.91 -9.73 -5.13
CA ASP A 91 5.17 -10.47 -5.18
C ASP A 91 6.31 -9.73 -5.89
N LYS A 92 6.00 -8.87 -6.89
CA LYS A 92 6.99 -8.31 -7.82
C LYS A 92 7.11 -6.79 -7.81
N TYR A 93 6.07 -6.08 -7.38
CA TYR A 93 6.09 -4.61 -7.43
C TYR A 93 6.24 -4.02 -6.05
N LEU A 94 7.32 -3.24 -5.87
CA LEU A 94 7.47 -2.41 -4.69
C LEU A 94 6.38 -1.35 -4.68
N HIS A 95 5.85 -1.04 -3.51
CA HIS A 95 4.89 0.04 -3.35
C HIS A 95 5.33 1.02 -2.27
N GLY A 96 5.04 2.31 -2.50
CA GLY A 96 5.47 3.39 -1.60
C GLY A 96 4.61 4.64 -1.74
N ILE A 97 4.77 5.55 -0.79
CA ILE A 97 4.14 6.86 -0.76
C ILE A 97 5.25 7.89 -0.60
N GLU A 98 5.31 8.87 -1.50
CA GLU A 98 6.32 9.93 -1.46
C GLU A 98 6.10 10.88 -0.26
N GLU A 99 7.20 11.44 0.25
CA GLU A 99 7.22 12.42 1.36
C GLU A 99 6.96 13.83 0.82
N ILE A 100 5.72 14.09 0.39
CA ILE A 100 5.27 15.36 -0.18
C ILE A 100 3.99 15.85 0.51
N GLU A 101 3.72 17.16 0.43
CA GLU A 101 2.56 17.79 1.07
C GLU A 101 1.32 17.81 0.15
N GLU A 102 1.51 17.68 -1.16
CA GLU A 102 0.42 17.62 -2.14
C GLU A 102 0.72 16.61 -3.26
N ASP A 103 -0.32 15.97 -3.77
CA ASP A 103 -0.27 15.04 -4.89
C ASP A 103 -0.67 15.75 -6.18
N VAL A 104 0.18 15.67 -7.23
CA VAL A 104 -0.15 16.17 -8.56
C VAL A 104 -0.62 15.01 -9.43
N ILE A 105 -1.82 15.12 -9.98
CA ILE A 105 -2.42 14.09 -10.83
C ILE A 105 -1.70 14.03 -12.17
N SER A 106 -1.26 12.84 -12.55
CA SER A 106 -0.58 12.57 -13.82
C SER A 106 -1.30 11.48 -14.63
N ASP A 107 -0.90 11.32 -15.87
CA ASP A 107 -1.37 10.27 -16.78
C ASP A 107 -0.89 8.86 -16.38
N LYS A 108 0.06 8.76 -15.45
CA LYS A 108 0.52 7.47 -14.89
C LYS A 108 -0.44 6.87 -13.85
N ILE A 109 -1.52 7.56 -13.49
CA ILE A 109 -2.50 7.08 -12.52
C ILE A 109 -3.51 6.16 -13.23
N CYS A 110 -3.45 4.87 -12.91
CA CYS A 110 -4.23 3.85 -13.63
C CYS A 110 -5.71 3.79 -13.24
N ASN A 111 -6.13 4.37 -12.11
CA ASN A 111 -7.53 4.40 -11.66
C ASN A 111 -8.17 5.78 -11.82
N LEU A 112 -7.65 6.62 -12.71
CA LEU A 112 -8.23 7.91 -12.99
C LEU A 112 -9.47 7.77 -13.88
N HIS A 113 -10.63 8.23 -13.40
CA HIS A 113 -11.89 8.15 -14.16
C HIS A 113 -12.12 9.39 -15.04
N ASP A 114 -11.57 10.52 -14.65
CA ASP A 114 -11.73 11.80 -15.37
C ASP A 114 -10.34 12.37 -15.73
N PRO A 115 -9.94 12.30 -17.02
CA PRO A 115 -8.66 12.87 -17.47
C PRO A 115 -8.55 14.38 -17.31
N SER A 116 -9.67 15.11 -17.14
CA SER A 116 -9.66 16.57 -17.01
C SER A 116 -8.99 17.07 -15.72
N VAL A 117 -8.78 16.18 -14.75
CA VAL A 117 -8.07 16.50 -13.49
C VAL A 117 -6.54 16.35 -13.59
N ILE A 118 -6.01 15.89 -14.74
CA ILE A 118 -4.54 15.81 -14.94
C ILE A 118 -3.92 17.20 -14.79
N GLY A 119 -2.87 17.29 -14.00
CA GLY A 119 -2.18 18.54 -13.65
C GLY A 119 -2.78 19.24 -12.41
N GLN A 120 -3.90 18.78 -11.88
CA GLN A 120 -4.43 19.32 -10.62
C GLN A 120 -3.61 18.81 -9.43
N ALA A 121 -3.45 19.69 -8.45
CA ALA A 121 -2.80 19.39 -7.18
C ALA A 121 -3.85 19.15 -6.08
N PHE A 122 -3.64 18.11 -5.28
CA PHE A 122 -4.49 17.73 -4.14
C PHE A 122 -3.66 17.81 -2.86
N PRO A 123 -3.86 18.84 -2.01
CA PRO A 123 -3.18 18.94 -0.74
C PRO A 123 -3.51 17.73 0.15
N ARG A 124 -2.48 17.18 0.80
CA ARG A 124 -2.64 16.12 1.79
C ARG A 124 -3.05 16.69 3.14
N SER A 125 -3.85 15.94 3.86
CA SER A 125 -4.08 16.11 5.29
C SER A 125 -3.76 14.80 6.01
N THR A 126 -4.12 14.66 7.27
CA THR A 126 -3.89 13.42 8.01
C THR A 126 -4.59 12.24 7.31
N ARG A 127 -3.83 11.22 6.96
CA ARG A 127 -4.31 9.96 6.41
C ARG A 127 -4.10 8.83 7.40
N ILE A 128 -5.13 8.02 7.60
CA ILE A 128 -5.03 6.77 8.35
C ILE A 128 -5.17 5.60 7.38
N SER A 129 -4.28 4.62 7.49
CA SER A 129 -4.41 3.35 6.77
C SER A 129 -4.52 2.18 7.74
N LEU A 130 -5.48 1.29 7.46
CA LEU A 130 -5.63 0.02 8.13
C LEU A 130 -5.19 -1.08 7.16
N THR A 131 -3.97 -1.58 7.33
CA THR A 131 -3.44 -2.68 6.50
C THR A 131 -3.79 -4.00 7.15
N ILE A 132 -4.66 -4.74 6.50
CA ILE A 132 -5.29 -5.97 7.00
C ILE A 132 -4.64 -7.16 6.30
N ARG A 133 -4.14 -8.12 7.08
CA ARG A 133 -3.32 -9.24 6.64
C ARG A 133 -3.76 -10.55 7.31
N HIS A 134 -3.36 -11.66 6.71
CA HIS A 134 -3.36 -12.97 7.37
C HIS A 134 -1.92 -13.42 7.63
N VAL A 135 -1.62 -13.76 8.88
CA VAL A 135 -0.34 -14.37 9.29
C VAL A 135 -0.57 -15.87 9.48
N PRO A 136 -0.04 -16.73 8.58
CA PRO A 136 -0.29 -18.18 8.63
C PRO A 136 0.28 -18.87 9.87
N LYS A 137 1.41 -18.36 10.39
CA LYS A 137 2.10 -18.94 11.56
C LYS A 137 2.07 -17.95 12.71
N THR A 138 1.20 -18.18 13.70
CA THR A 138 1.12 -17.38 14.92
C THR A 138 1.57 -18.21 16.13
N THR A 139 2.36 -17.60 17.01
CA THR A 139 2.74 -18.21 18.31
C THR A 139 1.85 -17.63 19.39
N LYS A 140 1.12 -18.49 20.13
CA LYS A 140 0.38 -18.08 21.32
C LYS A 140 1.34 -17.97 22.49
N MET A 141 1.76 -16.75 22.85
CA MET A 141 2.47 -16.54 24.12
C MET A 141 1.48 -16.69 25.27
N LYS A 142 1.72 -17.69 26.14
CA LYS A 142 1.00 -17.81 27.43
C LYS A 142 1.72 -16.93 28.44
N PHE A 143 1.21 -15.74 28.70
CA PHE A 143 1.64 -14.98 29.88
C PHE A 143 1.10 -15.65 31.14
N LYS A 144 1.99 -16.22 31.96
CA LYS A 144 1.65 -16.58 33.33
C LYS A 144 1.84 -15.34 34.19
N PHE A 145 0.76 -14.67 34.54
CA PHE A 145 0.81 -13.73 35.65
C PHE A 145 1.01 -14.57 36.93
N GLY A 146 2.18 -14.41 37.56
CA GLY A 146 2.43 -15.02 38.88
C GLY A 146 1.38 -14.52 39.89
N LYS A 147 0.93 -15.41 40.75
CA LYS A 147 0.10 -15.07 41.93
C LYS A 147 0.96 -14.40 42.96
#